data_cd9d1bb8280764ac4fcd89fbb2b65d5c
#
_entry.id   cd9d1bb8280764ac4fcd89fbb2b65d5c
#
_cell.length_a   1.000
_cell.length_b   1.000
_cell.length_c   1.000
_cell.angle_alpha   90.00
_cell.angle_beta   90.00
_cell.angle_gamma   90.00
#
_symmetry.space_group_name_H-M   'P 1'
#
loop_
_entity.id
_entity.type
_entity.pdbx_description
1 polymer ?
#
loop_
_entity_poly.entity_id
_entity_poly.type
_entity_poly.pdbx_seq_one_letter_code
_entity_poly.pdbx_strand_id
1 'polypeptide(L)'
;AQLSYDFRTLGLGYANIGGLLMNMGYSYDSPEGRALCGALTAIMTGVSYATSAEIAGELGPFPGYTKNADHMLRVMRNHRHAAYGKVGGYEGLSVNPVPLDYKSCPDARLIDVARASWDQALELGEKHGYRNAQATVIAPTGTIGLVMDCDTTGIEPDFALVKFKKLAGGGYFKIINQSVPAALEVLGYSSAQIEEIVAYAVGHGTIGNAPGVNHTTLAGHGFGAKELAKVDAALASAFDIRFVFNQWTLGEDFCTQVLGIPAEKLNDPTFDLLKSLGYSKQDIDAANDHVCGTMTLEGAPHLNEEHLPVFDCANPCGKKGKRYLSVDSHIHMMAAAQSFISGAISKTINMPNDATIEDCQKAYELSWSLGVKANALYRDGSKLSQPLAAALVEDDEEAAETLESGTPQEKAAVLAEKIVEK
;
A
#
# COMPACT_ATOMS: atom_id res chain seq x y z
N ALA A 1 -31.89 -12.42 8.96
CA ALA A 1 -31.98 -12.65 10.42
C ALA A 1 -31.98 -14.15 10.78
N GLN A 2 -32.84 -15.01 10.20
CA GLN A 2 -32.92 -16.44 10.60
C GLN A 2 -31.62 -17.19 10.36
N LEU A 3 -31.01 -17.10 9.17
CA LEU A 3 -29.72 -17.76 8.86
C LEU A 3 -28.57 -17.25 9.75
N SER A 4 -28.54 -15.95 10.09
CA SER A 4 -27.56 -15.41 11.02
C SER A 4 -27.69 -16.01 12.43
N TYR A 5 -28.93 -16.28 12.87
CA TYR A 5 -29.20 -16.98 14.12
C TYR A 5 -28.81 -18.46 14.05
N ASP A 6 -29.17 -19.15 12.97
CA ASP A 6 -28.95 -20.58 12.80
C ASP A 6 -27.46 -20.94 12.67
N PHE A 7 -26.63 -20.07 12.09
CA PHE A 7 -25.21 -20.33 11.83
C PHE A 7 -24.25 -19.47 12.66
N ARG A 8 -24.70 -18.35 13.26
CA ARG A 8 -23.88 -17.48 14.13
C ARG A 8 -22.54 -17.13 13.54
N THR A 9 -22.51 -16.70 12.28
CA THR A 9 -21.28 -16.35 11.56
C THR A 9 -20.63 -15.09 12.14
N LEU A 10 -19.31 -15.09 12.26
CA LEU A 10 -18.48 -13.99 12.65
C LEU A 10 -17.53 -13.61 11.51
N GLY A 11 -16.90 -12.43 11.62
CA GLY A 11 -15.91 -11.92 10.69
C GLY A 11 -14.71 -11.33 11.44
N LEU A 12 -13.98 -12.17 12.20
CA LEU A 12 -12.74 -11.78 12.85
C LEU A 12 -11.61 -11.76 11.83
N GLY A 13 -10.76 -10.75 11.88
CA GLY A 13 -9.64 -10.59 10.95
C GLY A 13 -8.55 -9.69 11.52
N TYR A 14 -7.52 -9.47 10.74
CA TYR A 14 -6.42 -8.58 11.03
C TYR A 14 -6.22 -7.54 9.91
N ALA A 15 -5.37 -6.55 10.18
CA ALA A 15 -4.89 -5.57 9.21
C ALA A 15 -3.39 -5.40 9.33
N ASN A 16 -2.78 -4.64 8.40
CA ASN A 16 -1.39 -4.20 8.45
C ASN A 16 -0.32 -5.30 8.29
N ILE A 17 -0.64 -6.38 7.57
CA ILE A 17 0.36 -7.42 7.27
C ILE A 17 1.51 -6.86 6.42
N GLY A 18 1.23 -6.04 5.40
CA GLY A 18 2.26 -5.42 4.57
C GLY A 18 3.23 -4.57 5.39
N GLY A 19 2.70 -3.72 6.29
CA GLY A 19 3.50 -2.92 7.22
C GLY A 19 4.31 -3.78 8.19
N LEU A 20 3.72 -4.83 8.75
CA LEU A 20 4.43 -5.76 9.63
C LEU A 20 5.63 -6.41 8.94
N LEU A 21 5.45 -6.94 7.72
CA LEU A 21 6.53 -7.58 6.97
C LEU A 21 7.65 -6.59 6.66
N MET A 22 7.31 -5.40 6.20
CA MET A 22 8.28 -4.33 5.96
C MET A 22 9.05 -3.98 7.23
N ASN A 23 8.38 -3.74 8.37
CA ASN A 23 9.01 -3.45 9.66
C ASN A 23 9.98 -4.54 10.12
N MET A 24 9.72 -5.79 9.74
CA MET A 24 10.59 -6.93 10.06
C MET A 24 11.69 -7.16 9.02
N GLY A 25 11.78 -6.35 7.98
CA GLY A 25 12.76 -6.47 6.89
C GLY A 25 12.47 -7.62 5.92
N TYR A 26 11.25 -8.13 5.86
CA TYR A 26 10.85 -9.18 4.92
C TYR A 26 10.12 -8.61 3.72
N SER A 27 10.49 -9.08 2.52
CA SER A 27 9.71 -8.80 1.32
C SER A 27 8.32 -9.43 1.42
N TYR A 28 7.30 -8.71 0.96
CA TYR A 28 5.94 -9.25 0.81
C TYR A 28 5.89 -10.51 -0.07
N ASP A 29 6.74 -10.58 -1.08
CA ASP A 29 6.85 -11.73 -2.01
C ASP A 29 7.94 -12.73 -1.61
N SER A 30 8.38 -12.75 -0.37
CA SER A 30 9.34 -13.76 0.10
C SER A 30 8.64 -15.01 0.65
N PRO A 31 9.29 -16.17 0.63
CA PRO A 31 8.81 -17.35 1.36
C PRO A 31 8.60 -17.08 2.84
N GLU A 32 9.49 -16.29 3.47
CA GLU A 32 9.43 -15.90 4.88
C GLU A 32 8.19 -15.03 5.15
N GLY A 33 7.92 -14.05 4.29
CA GLY A 33 6.74 -13.18 4.41
C GLY A 33 5.44 -13.97 4.29
N ARG A 34 5.34 -14.85 3.32
CA ARG A 34 4.16 -15.72 3.14
C ARG A 34 3.99 -16.70 4.30
N ALA A 35 5.08 -17.31 4.78
CA ALA A 35 5.05 -18.24 5.91
C ALA A 35 4.62 -17.55 7.20
N LEU A 36 5.11 -16.33 7.46
CA LEU A 36 4.72 -15.52 8.61
C LEU A 36 3.22 -15.18 8.56
N CYS A 37 2.73 -14.70 7.40
CA CYS A 37 1.31 -14.43 7.20
C CYS A 37 0.46 -15.68 7.41
N GLY A 38 0.87 -16.83 6.87
CA GLY A 38 0.19 -18.13 7.06
C GLY A 38 0.15 -18.54 8.53
N ALA A 39 1.24 -18.39 9.26
CA ALA A 39 1.32 -18.73 10.68
C ALA A 39 0.39 -17.86 11.55
N LEU A 40 0.42 -16.53 11.35
CA LEU A 40 -0.46 -15.60 12.06
C LEU A 40 -1.94 -15.89 11.76
N THR A 41 -2.27 -16.19 10.50
CA THR A 41 -3.63 -16.54 10.11
C THR A 41 -4.09 -17.86 10.73
N ALA A 42 -3.20 -18.87 10.76
CA ALA A 42 -3.46 -20.16 11.40
C ALA A 42 -3.73 -20.00 12.90
N ILE A 43 -2.93 -19.20 13.59
CA ILE A 43 -3.11 -18.90 15.03
C ILE A 43 -4.45 -18.20 15.26
N MET A 44 -4.73 -17.13 14.52
CA MET A 44 -5.98 -16.36 14.66
C MET A 44 -7.20 -17.27 14.53
N THR A 45 -7.27 -18.10 13.51
CA THR A 45 -8.43 -18.93 13.25
C THR A 45 -8.49 -20.14 14.19
N GLY A 46 -7.36 -20.77 14.50
CA GLY A 46 -7.29 -21.86 15.45
C GLY A 46 -7.79 -21.45 16.84
N VAL A 47 -7.30 -20.31 17.35
CA VAL A 47 -7.76 -19.75 18.63
C VAL A 47 -9.24 -19.36 18.57
N SER A 48 -9.68 -18.75 17.46
CA SER A 48 -11.09 -18.38 17.29
C SER A 48 -12.03 -19.59 17.37
N TYR A 49 -11.66 -20.72 16.77
CA TYR A 49 -12.47 -21.93 16.84
C TYR A 49 -12.34 -22.68 18.15
N ALA A 50 -11.17 -22.66 18.79
CA ALA A 50 -11.03 -23.19 20.14
C ALA A 50 -11.97 -22.46 21.12
N THR A 51 -11.94 -21.12 21.11
CA THR A 51 -12.85 -20.28 21.90
C THR A 51 -14.32 -20.49 21.52
N SER A 52 -14.62 -20.63 20.22
CA SER A 52 -16.00 -20.95 19.77
C SER A 52 -16.51 -22.29 20.32
N ALA A 53 -15.61 -23.28 20.46
CA ALA A 53 -15.94 -24.58 21.06
C ALA A 53 -16.08 -24.49 22.59
N GLU A 54 -15.25 -23.70 23.27
CA GLU A 54 -15.41 -23.40 24.70
C GLU A 54 -16.79 -22.78 24.99
N ILE A 55 -17.17 -21.75 24.21
CA ILE A 55 -18.48 -21.10 24.32
C ILE A 55 -19.61 -22.10 24.02
N ALA A 56 -19.40 -23.02 23.08
CA ALA A 56 -20.38 -24.07 22.79
C ALA A 56 -20.55 -25.03 23.95
N GLY A 57 -19.51 -25.32 24.74
CA GLY A 57 -19.58 -26.08 25.96
C GLY A 57 -20.50 -25.48 27.02
N GLU A 58 -20.53 -24.16 27.11
CA GLU A 58 -21.36 -23.44 28.09
C GLU A 58 -22.78 -23.10 27.57
N LEU A 59 -22.89 -22.69 26.30
CA LEU A 59 -24.12 -22.13 25.72
C LEU A 59 -24.75 -23.00 24.63
N GLY A 60 -24.19 -24.16 24.35
CA GLY A 60 -24.53 -25.02 23.23
C GLY A 60 -23.96 -24.54 21.90
N PRO A 61 -23.83 -25.44 20.92
CA PRO A 61 -23.38 -25.10 19.57
C PRO A 61 -24.38 -24.22 18.82
N PHE A 62 -24.00 -23.75 17.62
CA PHE A 62 -24.95 -23.02 16.78
C PHE A 62 -26.16 -23.90 16.39
N PRO A 63 -27.38 -23.35 16.23
CA PRO A 63 -28.60 -24.14 16.03
C PRO A 63 -28.53 -25.14 14.87
N GLY A 64 -27.87 -24.77 13.79
CA GLY A 64 -27.65 -25.63 12.62
C GLY A 64 -26.57 -26.70 12.78
N TYR A 65 -25.86 -26.78 13.91
CA TYR A 65 -24.67 -27.62 14.07
C TYR A 65 -24.95 -29.11 13.92
N THR A 66 -25.98 -29.64 14.56
CA THR A 66 -26.27 -31.07 14.55
C THR A 66 -26.40 -31.65 13.13
N LYS A 67 -26.97 -30.89 12.20
CA LYS A 67 -27.11 -31.30 10.79
C LYS A 67 -25.79 -31.19 10.01
N ASN A 68 -24.81 -30.45 10.51
CA ASN A 68 -23.56 -30.12 9.84
C ASN A 68 -22.32 -30.62 10.58
N ALA A 69 -22.47 -31.34 11.69
CA ALA A 69 -21.37 -31.71 12.57
C ALA A 69 -20.24 -32.45 11.86
N ASP A 70 -20.55 -33.49 11.08
CA ASP A 70 -19.54 -34.28 10.37
C ASP A 70 -18.80 -33.44 9.31
N HIS A 71 -19.52 -32.56 8.61
CA HIS A 71 -18.95 -31.64 7.63
C HIS A 71 -18.07 -30.58 8.31
N MET A 72 -18.52 -30.04 9.44
CA MET A 72 -17.77 -29.04 10.19
C MET A 72 -16.47 -29.64 10.75
N LEU A 73 -16.55 -30.80 11.39
CA LEU A 73 -15.36 -31.50 11.91
C LEU A 73 -14.38 -31.89 10.80
N ARG A 74 -14.88 -32.32 9.64
CA ARG A 74 -14.03 -32.55 8.46
C ARG A 74 -13.27 -31.28 8.05
N VAL A 75 -13.91 -30.13 8.02
CA VAL A 75 -13.28 -28.86 7.71
C VAL A 75 -12.20 -28.52 8.74
N MET A 76 -12.48 -28.71 10.03
CA MET A 76 -11.51 -28.49 11.10
C MET A 76 -10.28 -29.41 10.99
N ARG A 77 -10.52 -30.71 10.69
CA ARG A 77 -9.40 -31.66 10.45
C ARG A 77 -8.55 -31.23 9.26
N ASN A 78 -9.16 -30.74 8.18
CA ASN A 78 -8.43 -30.23 7.01
C ASN A 78 -7.59 -28.97 7.35
N HIS A 79 -8.14 -28.01 8.08
CA HIS A 79 -7.38 -26.85 8.54
C HIS A 79 -6.20 -27.25 9.44
N ARG A 80 -6.45 -28.15 10.39
CA ARG A 80 -5.39 -28.71 11.24
C ARG A 80 -4.31 -29.40 10.40
N HIS A 81 -4.70 -30.17 9.39
CA HIS A 81 -3.78 -30.86 8.48
C HIS A 81 -2.87 -29.88 7.74
N ALA A 82 -3.44 -28.76 7.26
CA ALA A 82 -2.70 -27.66 6.65
C ALA A 82 -1.74 -26.98 7.66
N ALA A 83 -2.15 -26.77 8.92
CA ALA A 83 -1.30 -26.19 9.97
C ALA A 83 -0.08 -27.06 10.31
N TYR A 84 -0.20 -28.38 10.10
CA TYR A 84 0.93 -29.34 10.21
C TYR A 84 1.81 -29.40 8.96
N GLY A 85 1.57 -28.53 7.97
CA GLY A 85 2.38 -28.45 6.75
C GLY A 85 2.22 -29.65 5.79
N LYS A 86 1.07 -30.33 5.83
CA LYS A 86 0.84 -31.49 4.97
C LYS A 86 0.39 -31.09 3.57
N VAL A 87 1.04 -31.58 2.56
CA VAL A 87 0.77 -31.23 1.14
C VAL A 87 -0.37 -32.04 0.51
N GLY A 88 -0.87 -33.09 1.15
CA GLY A 88 -1.94 -33.95 0.65
C GLY A 88 -2.61 -34.73 1.76
N GLY A 89 -3.61 -35.57 1.41
CA GLY A 89 -4.37 -36.34 2.40
C GLY A 89 -5.57 -35.56 2.98
N TYR A 90 -6.02 -34.52 2.29
CA TYR A 90 -7.20 -33.75 2.69
C TYR A 90 -8.50 -34.51 2.41
N GLU A 91 -9.43 -34.40 3.34
CA GLU A 91 -10.72 -35.12 3.27
C GLU A 91 -11.68 -34.38 2.32
N GLY A 92 -12.04 -35.02 1.20
CA GLY A 92 -13.12 -34.56 0.31
C GLY A 92 -12.84 -33.26 -0.43
N LEU A 93 -11.58 -32.92 -0.67
CA LEU A 93 -11.16 -31.77 -1.46
C LEU A 93 -10.69 -32.19 -2.84
N SER A 94 -11.10 -31.48 -3.88
CA SER A 94 -10.63 -31.63 -5.26
C SER A 94 -9.36 -30.83 -5.55
N VAL A 95 -9.13 -29.76 -4.80
CA VAL A 95 -7.93 -28.92 -4.84
C VAL A 95 -7.33 -28.91 -3.44
N ASN A 96 -6.04 -29.21 -3.33
CA ASN A 96 -5.34 -29.16 -2.06
C ASN A 96 -5.03 -27.68 -1.70
N PRO A 97 -5.28 -27.26 -0.44
CA PRO A 97 -4.89 -25.94 0.02
C PRO A 97 -3.36 -25.82 0.12
N VAL A 98 -2.84 -24.61 0.09
CA VAL A 98 -1.43 -24.33 0.38
C VAL A 98 -1.19 -24.56 1.88
N PRO A 99 -0.33 -25.52 2.28
CA PRO A 99 -0.09 -25.80 3.68
C PRO A 99 0.83 -24.75 4.31
N LEU A 100 0.85 -24.70 5.65
CA LEU A 100 1.78 -23.83 6.37
C LEU A 100 3.22 -24.22 6.08
N ASP A 101 3.98 -23.24 5.54
CA ASP A 101 5.42 -23.40 5.32
C ASP A 101 6.20 -23.17 6.61
N TYR A 102 6.33 -24.23 7.40
CA TYR A 102 7.05 -24.18 8.67
C TYR A 102 8.58 -24.03 8.49
N LYS A 103 9.12 -24.28 7.29
CA LYS A 103 10.56 -24.20 7.04
C LYS A 103 11.00 -22.76 6.80
N SER A 104 10.19 -22.01 6.09
CA SER A 104 10.48 -20.61 5.75
C SER A 104 10.00 -19.64 6.85
N CYS A 105 9.22 -20.10 7.84
CA CYS A 105 8.75 -19.22 8.90
C CYS A 105 9.92 -18.75 9.78
N PRO A 106 10.14 -17.43 9.91
CA PRO A 106 11.30 -16.90 10.64
C PRO A 106 11.22 -17.10 12.17
N ASP A 107 10.04 -17.39 12.72
CA ASP A 107 9.85 -17.68 14.13
C ASP A 107 9.15 -19.05 14.33
N ALA A 108 9.93 -20.05 14.74
CA ALA A 108 9.43 -21.41 15.00
C ALA A 108 8.36 -21.44 16.10
N ARG A 109 8.36 -20.51 17.05
CA ARG A 109 7.35 -20.43 18.12
C ARG A 109 5.95 -20.20 17.55
N LEU A 110 5.83 -19.42 16.47
CA LEU A 110 4.54 -19.21 15.80
C LEU A 110 4.00 -20.50 15.20
N ILE A 111 4.87 -21.37 14.69
CA ILE A 111 4.48 -22.68 14.16
C ILE A 111 3.94 -23.58 15.27
N ASP A 112 4.61 -23.61 16.42
CA ASP A 112 4.16 -24.40 17.55
C ASP A 112 2.82 -23.91 18.10
N VAL A 113 2.63 -22.59 18.22
CA VAL A 113 1.36 -21.99 18.64
C VAL A 113 0.25 -22.26 17.60
N ALA A 114 0.55 -22.16 16.29
CA ALA A 114 -0.40 -22.49 15.24
C ALA A 114 -0.90 -23.94 15.35
N ARG A 115 0.00 -24.89 15.51
CA ARG A 115 -0.34 -26.31 15.67
C ARG A 115 -1.17 -26.56 16.93
N ALA A 116 -0.71 -26.03 18.07
CA ALA A 116 -1.41 -26.18 19.34
C ALA A 116 -2.83 -25.59 19.32
N SER A 117 -3.02 -24.43 18.67
CA SER A 117 -4.35 -23.80 18.55
C SER A 117 -5.32 -24.65 17.72
N TRP A 118 -4.85 -25.30 16.67
CA TRP A 118 -5.68 -26.19 15.86
C TRP A 118 -5.93 -27.55 16.53
N ASP A 119 -4.98 -28.07 17.31
CA ASP A 119 -5.19 -29.27 18.16
C ASP A 119 -6.30 -29.00 19.18
N GLN A 120 -6.22 -27.87 19.90
CA GLN A 120 -7.24 -27.44 20.85
C GLN A 120 -8.60 -27.20 20.20
N ALA A 121 -8.62 -26.52 19.03
CA ALA A 121 -9.86 -26.27 18.30
C ALA A 121 -10.57 -27.57 17.91
N LEU A 122 -9.84 -28.58 17.45
CA LEU A 122 -10.41 -29.86 17.06
C LEU A 122 -10.87 -30.66 18.28
N GLU A 123 -10.02 -30.79 19.32
CA GLU A 123 -10.35 -31.54 20.56
C GLU A 123 -11.61 -30.99 21.22
N LEU A 124 -11.68 -29.68 21.45
CA LEU A 124 -12.88 -29.05 22.04
C LEU A 124 -14.08 -29.11 21.13
N GLY A 125 -13.89 -29.00 19.80
CA GLY A 125 -14.95 -29.10 18.83
C GLY A 125 -15.57 -30.49 18.72
N GLU A 126 -14.78 -31.55 18.84
CA GLU A 126 -15.28 -32.94 18.93
C GLU A 126 -16.11 -33.16 20.19
N LYS A 127 -15.76 -32.48 21.30
CA LYS A 127 -16.44 -32.62 22.58
C LYS A 127 -17.72 -31.79 22.71
N HIS A 128 -17.70 -30.54 22.22
CA HIS A 128 -18.75 -29.54 22.46
C HIS A 128 -19.46 -29.04 21.19
N GLY A 129 -18.93 -29.34 20.00
CA GLY A 129 -19.29 -28.64 18.77
C GLY A 129 -18.72 -27.21 18.76
N TYR A 130 -19.26 -26.37 17.88
CA TYR A 130 -18.84 -24.99 17.75
C TYR A 130 -20.02 -24.02 17.89
N ARG A 131 -19.78 -22.87 18.52
CA ARG A 131 -20.76 -21.79 18.66
C ARG A 131 -21.00 -21.06 17.35
N ASN A 132 -20.03 -21.05 16.44
CA ASN A 132 -20.00 -20.29 15.21
C ASN A 132 -19.67 -21.22 14.02
N ALA A 133 -20.49 -21.19 12.99
CA ALA A 133 -20.23 -21.95 11.76
C ALA A 133 -19.07 -21.35 10.95
N GLN A 134 -18.90 -20.02 11.02
CA GLN A 134 -17.77 -19.29 10.43
C GLN A 134 -17.25 -18.32 11.47
N ALA A 135 -15.93 -18.19 11.60
CA ALA A 135 -15.28 -17.31 12.57
C ALA A 135 -14.48 -16.17 11.93
N THR A 136 -13.71 -16.45 10.90
CA THR A 136 -12.70 -15.52 10.38
C THR A 136 -12.89 -15.13 8.93
N VAL A 137 -12.52 -13.88 8.63
CA VAL A 137 -12.41 -13.29 7.29
C VAL A 137 -11.21 -12.35 7.27
N ILE A 138 -10.71 -12.00 6.10
CA ILE A 138 -9.84 -10.83 5.96
C ILE A 138 -10.62 -9.78 5.17
N ALA A 139 -11.08 -8.76 5.89
CA ALA A 139 -11.81 -7.63 5.34
C ALA A 139 -10.83 -6.61 4.72
N PRO A 140 -11.30 -5.69 3.86
CA PRO A 140 -10.46 -4.63 3.30
C PRO A 140 -9.84 -3.71 4.36
N THR A 141 -10.57 -3.44 5.46
CA THR A 141 -10.16 -2.56 6.58
C THR A 141 -9.70 -1.15 6.16
N GLY A 142 -10.25 -0.58 5.08
CA GLY A 142 -9.85 0.74 4.57
C GLY A 142 -9.93 1.82 5.63
N THR A 143 -11.13 2.35 5.90
CA THR A 143 -11.34 3.43 6.88
C THR A 143 -10.92 3.04 8.30
N ILE A 144 -11.22 1.82 8.75
CA ILE A 144 -10.84 1.38 10.10
C ILE A 144 -9.32 1.17 10.22
N GLY A 145 -8.63 0.78 9.17
CA GLY A 145 -7.18 0.70 9.13
C GLY A 145 -6.53 2.07 9.35
N LEU A 146 -7.08 3.11 8.70
CA LEU A 146 -6.63 4.49 8.92
C LEU A 146 -6.84 4.97 10.37
N VAL A 147 -7.98 4.61 10.99
CA VAL A 147 -8.24 4.93 12.41
C VAL A 147 -7.27 4.22 13.35
N MET A 148 -6.82 3.02 12.98
CA MET A 148 -5.84 2.23 13.73
C MET A 148 -4.38 2.60 13.42
N ASP A 149 -4.14 3.63 12.60
CA ASP A 149 -2.81 4.07 12.15
C ASP A 149 -2.02 2.96 11.44
N CYS A 150 -2.72 2.15 10.63
CA CYS A 150 -2.10 1.10 9.84
C CYS A 150 -1.49 1.69 8.56
N ASP A 151 -0.25 1.33 8.24
CA ASP A 151 0.40 1.68 6.97
C ASP A 151 -0.25 0.97 5.79
N THR A 152 -0.70 -0.28 6.00
CA THR A 152 -1.37 -1.10 4.98
C THR A 152 -2.71 -1.63 5.49
N THR A 153 -3.64 -1.91 4.57
CA THR A 153 -5.00 -2.35 4.89
C THR A 153 -5.14 -3.87 4.70
N GLY A 154 -5.86 -4.55 5.60
CA GLY A 154 -6.09 -5.99 5.52
C GLY A 154 -4.81 -6.78 5.30
N ILE A 155 -4.80 -7.59 4.25
CA ILE A 155 -3.65 -8.39 3.78
C ILE A 155 -2.91 -7.71 2.61
N GLU A 156 -3.24 -6.45 2.30
CA GLU A 156 -2.63 -5.73 1.19
C GLU A 156 -1.15 -5.40 1.47
N PRO A 157 -0.30 -5.38 0.43
CA PRO A 157 0.98 -4.68 0.51
C PRO A 157 0.74 -3.18 0.55
N ASP A 158 1.78 -2.37 0.70
CA ASP A 158 1.60 -0.93 0.51
C ASP A 158 1.28 -0.62 -0.96
N PHE A 159 0.46 0.40 -1.14
CA PHE A 159 0.11 0.89 -2.47
C PHE A 159 1.25 1.73 -3.08
N ALA A 160 1.83 2.61 -2.27
CA ALA A 160 2.98 3.45 -2.61
C ALA A 160 3.71 3.89 -1.34
N LEU A 161 5.03 4.00 -1.39
CA LEU A 161 5.86 4.38 -0.23
C LEU A 161 5.64 5.82 0.22
N VAL A 162 5.40 6.73 -0.71
CA VAL A 162 5.08 8.13 -0.42
C VAL A 162 3.64 8.40 -0.82
N LYS A 163 2.85 8.88 0.13
CA LYS A 163 1.43 9.19 -0.03
C LYS A 163 1.17 10.67 0.20
N PHE A 164 0.10 11.17 -0.38
CA PHE A 164 -0.35 12.54 -0.20
C PHE A 164 -1.62 12.57 0.63
N LYS A 165 -1.62 13.40 1.67
CA LYS A 165 -2.81 13.62 2.50
C LYS A 165 -3.30 15.04 2.28
N LYS A 166 -4.55 15.18 1.84
CA LYS A 166 -5.23 16.48 1.74
C LYS A 166 -5.50 17.02 3.14
N LEU A 167 -5.10 18.25 3.40
CA LEU A 167 -5.32 18.91 4.67
C LEU A 167 -6.69 19.60 4.68
N ALA A 168 -7.37 19.60 5.84
CA ALA A 168 -8.69 20.24 6.01
C ALA A 168 -8.72 21.75 5.69
N GLY A 169 -7.56 22.41 5.72
CA GLY A 169 -7.38 23.83 5.38
C GLY A 169 -6.90 24.09 3.93
N GLY A 170 -6.91 23.06 3.08
CA GLY A 170 -6.29 23.11 1.76
C GLY A 170 -4.80 22.74 1.77
N GLY A 171 -4.27 22.35 0.61
CA GLY A 171 -2.90 21.85 0.47
C GLY A 171 -2.75 20.37 0.78
N TYR A 172 -1.61 19.82 0.38
CA TYR A 172 -1.26 18.40 0.54
C TYR A 172 -0.01 18.26 1.40
N PHE A 173 0.02 17.19 2.18
CA PHE A 173 1.17 16.82 2.99
C PHE A 173 1.70 15.46 2.53
N LYS A 174 3.00 15.39 2.26
CA LYS A 174 3.68 14.15 1.89
C LYS A 174 3.97 13.33 3.13
N ILE A 175 3.61 12.06 3.11
CA ILE A 175 3.90 11.11 4.18
C ILE A 175 4.59 9.91 3.57
N ILE A 176 5.80 9.61 4.06
CA ILE A 176 6.40 8.30 3.78
C ILE A 176 5.74 7.25 4.67
N ASN A 177 5.62 6.03 4.16
CA ASN A 177 5.21 4.88 4.97
C ASN A 177 6.10 4.78 6.21
N GLN A 178 5.50 4.80 7.40
CA GLN A 178 6.22 4.84 8.67
C GLN A 178 7.02 3.56 8.94
N SER A 179 6.69 2.46 8.26
CA SER A 179 7.47 1.23 8.31
C SER A 179 8.84 1.33 7.61
N VAL A 180 9.05 2.30 6.70
CA VAL A 180 10.31 2.43 5.96
C VAL A 180 11.53 2.70 6.86
N PRO A 181 11.52 3.70 7.76
CA PRO A 181 12.65 3.91 8.66
C PRO A 181 12.96 2.71 9.55
N ALA A 182 11.92 2.06 10.10
CA ALA A 182 12.07 0.88 10.95
C ALA A 182 12.64 -0.32 10.18
N ALA A 183 12.19 -0.52 8.95
CA ALA A 183 12.74 -1.55 8.06
C ALA A 183 14.24 -1.32 7.77
N LEU A 184 14.61 -0.08 7.45
CA LEU A 184 16.01 0.27 7.20
C LEU A 184 16.90 0.04 8.44
N GLU A 185 16.38 0.33 9.64
CA GLU A 185 17.08 0.05 10.89
C GLU A 185 17.33 -1.46 11.08
N VAL A 186 16.29 -2.28 10.86
CA VAL A 186 16.38 -3.75 10.93
C VAL A 186 17.36 -4.31 9.88
N LEU A 187 17.42 -3.69 8.70
CA LEU A 187 18.35 -4.05 7.63
C LEU A 187 19.80 -3.54 7.90
N GLY A 188 20.04 -2.82 8.99
CA GLY A 188 21.38 -2.44 9.47
C GLY A 188 21.90 -1.08 9.00
N TYR A 189 21.03 -0.21 8.50
CA TYR A 189 21.41 1.17 8.13
C TYR A 189 21.51 2.05 9.37
N SER A 190 22.51 2.95 9.38
CA SER A 190 22.66 3.95 10.44
C SER A 190 21.61 5.06 10.32
N SER A 191 21.31 5.77 11.42
CA SER A 191 20.35 6.87 11.43
C SER A 191 20.64 7.93 10.35
N ALA A 192 21.90 8.27 10.12
CA ALA A 192 22.30 9.23 9.07
C ALA A 192 21.96 8.70 7.66
N GLN A 193 22.23 7.42 7.40
CA GLN A 193 21.87 6.80 6.11
C GLN A 193 20.35 6.75 5.92
N ILE A 194 19.59 6.43 6.99
CA ILE A 194 18.12 6.41 6.96
C ILE A 194 17.58 7.81 6.64
N GLU A 195 18.12 8.87 7.26
CA GLU A 195 17.72 10.25 6.97
C GLU A 195 17.95 10.60 5.50
N GLU A 196 19.09 10.23 4.92
CA GLU A 196 19.39 10.49 3.51
C GLU A 196 18.52 9.68 2.56
N ILE A 197 18.24 8.41 2.87
CA ILE A 197 17.33 7.54 2.08
C ILE A 197 15.91 8.11 2.12
N VAL A 198 15.42 8.51 3.29
CA VAL A 198 14.09 9.11 3.44
C VAL A 198 14.01 10.44 2.70
N ALA A 199 15.01 11.31 2.85
CA ALA A 199 15.06 12.59 2.15
C ALA A 199 15.10 12.42 0.62
N TYR A 200 15.75 11.38 0.10
CA TYR A 200 15.71 11.03 -1.32
C TYR A 200 14.29 10.73 -1.80
N ALA A 201 13.49 10.02 -1.00
CA ALA A 201 12.13 9.65 -1.37
C ALA A 201 11.12 10.80 -1.22
N VAL A 202 11.17 11.56 -0.12
CA VAL A 202 10.17 12.61 0.17
C VAL A 202 10.60 14.01 -0.27
N GLY A 203 11.88 14.22 -0.51
CA GLY A 203 12.47 15.52 -0.82
C GLY A 203 12.88 16.32 0.42
N HIS A 204 13.71 17.34 0.18
CA HIS A 204 14.21 18.23 1.24
C HIS A 204 13.27 19.40 1.53
N GLY A 205 12.26 19.65 0.67
CA GLY A 205 11.29 20.74 0.83
C GLY A 205 11.87 22.15 0.67
N THR A 206 13.14 22.28 0.31
CA THR A 206 13.84 23.56 0.08
C THR A 206 14.77 23.47 -1.12
N ILE A 207 14.89 24.59 -1.85
CA ILE A 207 15.78 24.68 -3.01
C ILE A 207 17.19 25.14 -2.63
N GLY A 208 17.48 25.41 -1.36
CA GLY A 208 18.72 26.04 -0.89
C GLY A 208 20.01 25.43 -1.45
N ASN A 209 20.13 24.11 -1.35
CA ASN A 209 21.28 23.33 -1.80
C ASN A 209 20.97 22.39 -2.98
N ALA A 210 19.85 22.59 -3.68
CA ALA A 210 19.47 21.76 -4.79
C ALA A 210 20.48 21.86 -5.96
N PRO A 211 20.72 20.76 -6.71
CA PRO A 211 21.58 20.79 -7.87
C PRO A 211 20.93 21.62 -9.00
N GLY A 212 21.74 22.37 -9.74
CA GLY A 212 21.29 23.17 -10.90
C GLY A 212 20.50 24.41 -10.50
N VAL A 213 19.29 24.26 -10.00
CA VAL A 213 18.41 25.35 -9.57
C VAL A 213 18.43 25.48 -8.06
N ASN A 214 19.08 26.53 -7.53
CA ASN A 214 19.24 26.77 -6.10
C ASN A 214 19.26 28.26 -5.75
N HIS A 215 19.34 28.60 -4.46
CA HIS A 215 19.39 30.00 -4.02
C HIS A 215 20.48 30.82 -4.72
N THR A 216 21.66 30.26 -4.91
CA THR A 216 22.80 30.98 -5.54
C THR A 216 22.53 31.26 -7.02
N THR A 217 22.05 30.26 -7.77
CA THR A 217 21.76 30.41 -9.20
C THR A 217 20.55 31.32 -9.44
N LEU A 218 19.52 31.23 -8.59
CA LEU A 218 18.35 32.10 -8.63
C LEU A 218 18.69 33.56 -8.30
N ALA A 219 19.59 33.79 -7.31
CA ALA A 219 20.06 35.13 -7.01
C ALA A 219 20.76 35.78 -8.21
N GLY A 220 21.45 34.99 -9.03
CA GLY A 220 22.02 35.44 -10.31
C GLY A 220 20.98 35.95 -11.32
N HIS A 221 19.72 35.53 -11.20
CA HIS A 221 18.58 36.01 -11.98
C HIS A 221 17.80 37.13 -11.29
N GLY A 222 18.26 37.65 -10.15
CA GLY A 222 17.64 38.79 -9.47
C GLY A 222 16.66 38.39 -8.35
N PHE A 223 16.60 37.10 -7.95
CA PHE A 223 15.81 36.71 -6.79
C PHE A 223 16.47 37.24 -5.50
N GLY A 224 15.76 38.11 -4.79
CA GLY A 224 16.16 38.58 -3.49
C GLY A 224 15.75 37.62 -2.35
N ALA A 225 16.17 37.94 -1.12
CA ALA A 225 15.81 37.15 0.05
C ALA A 225 14.29 36.97 0.24
N LYS A 226 13.51 37.95 -0.14
CA LYS A 226 12.04 37.92 -0.04
C LYS A 226 11.44 36.94 -1.02
N GLU A 227 11.92 36.90 -2.26
CA GLU A 227 11.43 36.02 -3.31
C GLU A 227 11.87 34.57 -3.04
N LEU A 228 13.10 34.36 -2.58
CA LEU A 228 13.59 33.05 -2.16
C LEU A 228 12.80 32.47 -1.00
N ALA A 229 12.45 33.31 0.01
CA ALA A 229 11.61 32.87 1.12
C ALA A 229 10.18 32.47 0.69
N LYS A 230 9.60 33.17 -0.32
CA LYS A 230 8.30 32.78 -0.89
C LYS A 230 8.40 31.44 -1.63
N VAL A 231 9.47 31.26 -2.39
CA VAL A 231 9.73 29.98 -3.10
C VAL A 231 9.84 28.84 -2.10
N ASP A 232 10.69 28.94 -1.08
CA ASP A 232 10.85 27.88 -0.06
C ASP A 232 9.53 27.58 0.67
N ALA A 233 8.77 28.61 1.03
CA ALA A 233 7.47 28.42 1.68
C ALA A 233 6.48 27.65 0.80
N ALA A 234 6.47 27.92 -0.50
CA ALA A 234 5.59 27.24 -1.46
C ALA A 234 6.09 25.82 -1.79
N LEU A 235 7.43 25.59 -1.78
CA LEU A 235 8.03 24.29 -2.04
C LEU A 235 7.72 23.24 -0.95
N ALA A 236 7.45 23.66 0.27
CA ALA A 236 7.13 22.75 1.38
C ALA A 236 5.93 21.80 1.07
N SER A 237 5.02 22.22 0.19
CA SER A 237 3.85 21.44 -0.23
C SER A 237 3.82 21.15 -1.73
N ALA A 238 4.89 21.46 -2.47
CA ALA A 238 4.92 21.31 -3.91
C ALA A 238 5.17 19.85 -4.35
N PHE A 239 4.52 19.43 -5.42
CA PHE A 239 4.74 18.16 -6.10
C PHE A 239 5.83 18.23 -7.17
N ASP A 240 5.98 19.42 -7.75
CA ASP A 240 6.97 19.72 -8.76
C ASP A 240 7.40 21.18 -8.59
N ILE A 241 8.72 21.45 -8.65
CA ILE A 241 9.25 22.80 -8.45
C ILE A 241 8.70 23.80 -9.46
N ARG A 242 8.37 23.36 -10.68
CA ARG A 242 7.83 24.23 -11.74
C ARG A 242 6.54 24.92 -11.33
N PHE A 243 5.74 24.31 -10.45
CA PHE A 243 4.48 24.89 -9.99
C PHE A 243 4.65 26.00 -8.97
N VAL A 244 5.85 26.17 -8.44
CA VAL A 244 6.17 27.25 -7.52
C VAL A 244 6.70 28.48 -8.26
N PHE A 245 7.34 28.26 -9.42
CA PHE A 245 7.90 29.34 -10.24
C PHE A 245 6.86 29.94 -11.19
N ASN A 246 5.96 30.76 -10.65
CA ASN A 246 4.85 31.39 -11.38
C ASN A 246 4.54 32.79 -10.81
N GLN A 247 3.69 33.55 -11.50
CA GLN A 247 3.31 34.91 -11.09
C GLN A 247 2.51 34.97 -9.78
N TRP A 248 1.80 33.92 -9.42
CA TRP A 248 0.98 33.90 -8.17
C TRP A 248 1.86 33.75 -6.92
N THR A 249 2.95 33.01 -7.02
CA THR A 249 3.94 32.84 -5.95
C THR A 249 4.89 34.04 -5.88
N LEU A 250 5.45 34.43 -7.01
CA LEU A 250 6.51 35.45 -7.08
C LEU A 250 5.96 36.89 -7.12
N GLY A 251 4.80 37.08 -7.72
CA GLY A 251 4.18 38.36 -8.02
C GLY A 251 4.44 38.80 -9.47
N GLU A 252 3.41 39.33 -10.16
CA GLU A 252 3.47 39.77 -11.51
C GLU A 252 4.54 40.84 -11.74
N ASP A 253 4.66 41.83 -10.82
CA ASP A 253 5.67 42.89 -10.88
C ASP A 253 7.09 42.34 -10.90
N PHE A 254 7.40 41.35 -10.05
CA PHE A 254 8.71 40.72 -10.03
C PHE A 254 8.99 39.97 -11.34
N CYS A 255 8.02 39.23 -11.85
CA CYS A 255 8.15 38.48 -13.09
C CYS A 255 8.35 39.41 -14.31
N THR A 256 7.65 40.53 -14.35
CA THR A 256 7.72 41.46 -15.50
C THR A 256 8.88 42.44 -15.41
N GLN A 257 9.12 43.06 -14.24
CA GLN A 257 10.08 44.15 -14.10
C GLN A 257 11.51 43.64 -13.77
N VAL A 258 11.65 42.55 -13.04
CA VAL A 258 12.95 42.00 -12.66
C VAL A 258 13.36 40.85 -13.58
N LEU A 259 12.47 39.89 -13.83
CA LEU A 259 12.77 38.77 -14.71
C LEU A 259 12.59 39.08 -16.19
N GLY A 260 11.94 40.23 -16.54
CA GLY A 260 11.74 40.65 -17.91
C GLY A 260 10.78 39.76 -18.73
N ILE A 261 9.88 39.04 -18.07
CA ILE A 261 8.94 38.14 -18.72
C ILE A 261 7.68 38.91 -19.13
N PRO A 262 7.26 38.89 -20.41
CA PRO A 262 6.02 39.54 -20.83
C PRO A 262 4.80 39.01 -20.10
N ALA A 263 3.89 39.88 -19.64
CA ALA A 263 2.68 39.53 -18.92
C ALA A 263 1.78 38.52 -19.68
N GLU A 264 1.78 38.59 -21.01
CA GLU A 264 1.04 37.66 -21.88
C GLU A 264 1.52 36.20 -21.69
N LYS A 265 2.83 36.00 -21.50
CA LYS A 265 3.41 34.65 -21.27
C LYS A 265 3.12 34.12 -19.90
N LEU A 266 2.95 34.97 -18.89
CA LEU A 266 2.66 34.55 -17.53
C LEU A 266 1.26 33.92 -17.38
N ASN A 267 0.37 34.22 -18.34
CA ASN A 267 -0.99 33.65 -18.38
C ASN A 267 -1.08 32.38 -19.27
N ASP A 268 0.01 31.97 -19.90
CA ASP A 268 0.05 30.74 -20.70
C ASP A 268 0.31 29.57 -19.76
N PRO A 269 -0.63 28.61 -19.61
CA PRO A 269 -0.46 27.46 -18.73
C PRO A 269 0.67 26.52 -19.16
N THR A 270 1.17 26.63 -20.37
CA THR A 270 2.31 25.85 -20.89
C THR A 270 3.66 26.52 -20.67
N PHE A 271 3.67 27.75 -20.14
CA PHE A 271 4.88 28.54 -19.94
C PHE A 271 5.69 28.00 -18.75
N ASP A 272 6.95 27.63 -19.00
CA ASP A 272 7.90 27.17 -17.99
C ASP A 272 8.88 28.32 -17.66
N LEU A 273 8.70 28.94 -16.49
CA LEU A 273 9.50 30.08 -16.05
C LEU A 273 10.98 29.70 -15.87
N LEU A 274 11.26 28.53 -15.32
CA LEU A 274 12.66 28.08 -15.13
C LEU A 274 13.38 27.89 -16.46
N LYS A 275 12.72 27.30 -17.45
CA LYS A 275 13.28 27.20 -18.81
C LYS A 275 13.49 28.58 -19.43
N SER A 276 12.60 29.54 -19.20
CA SER A 276 12.76 30.90 -19.73
C SER A 276 13.93 31.65 -19.12
N LEU A 277 14.34 31.28 -17.89
CA LEU A 277 15.55 31.78 -17.22
C LEU A 277 16.83 31.07 -17.70
N GLY A 278 16.74 30.09 -18.61
CA GLY A 278 17.89 29.39 -19.19
C GLY A 278 18.31 28.12 -18.49
N TYR A 279 17.57 27.64 -17.49
CA TYR A 279 17.87 26.35 -16.87
C TYR A 279 17.58 25.21 -17.84
N SER A 280 18.48 24.23 -17.87
CA SER A 280 18.28 23.01 -18.67
C SER A 280 17.23 22.12 -18.04
N LYS A 281 16.59 21.26 -18.87
CA LYS A 281 15.69 20.22 -18.35
C LYS A 281 16.37 19.36 -17.28
N GLN A 282 17.64 19.02 -17.47
CA GLN A 282 18.40 18.20 -16.54
C GLN A 282 18.58 18.90 -15.18
N ASP A 283 18.87 20.21 -15.16
CA ASP A 283 18.99 20.99 -13.93
C ASP A 283 17.66 21.08 -13.18
N ILE A 284 16.57 21.32 -13.92
CA ILE A 284 15.21 21.39 -13.34
C ILE A 284 14.80 20.05 -12.76
N ASP A 285 14.99 18.95 -13.49
CA ASP A 285 14.63 17.60 -13.03
C ASP A 285 15.49 17.19 -11.82
N ALA A 286 16.79 17.50 -11.79
CA ALA A 286 17.66 17.22 -10.66
C ALA A 286 17.29 18.04 -9.40
N ALA A 287 16.95 19.31 -9.57
CA ALA A 287 16.45 20.14 -8.49
C ALA A 287 15.08 19.64 -7.99
N ASN A 288 14.21 19.21 -8.90
CA ASN A 288 12.90 18.65 -8.55
C ASN A 288 13.03 17.40 -7.70
N ASP A 289 13.91 16.46 -8.08
CA ASP A 289 14.15 15.25 -7.30
C ASP A 289 14.70 15.59 -5.90
N HIS A 290 15.57 16.57 -5.80
CA HIS A 290 16.12 17.02 -4.51
C HIS A 290 15.04 17.66 -3.62
N VAL A 291 14.23 18.54 -4.19
CA VAL A 291 13.25 19.32 -3.43
C VAL A 291 11.99 18.54 -3.15
N CYS A 292 11.44 17.89 -4.19
CA CYS A 292 10.14 17.21 -4.14
C CYS A 292 10.25 15.72 -3.84
N GLY A 293 11.47 15.15 -3.92
CA GLY A 293 11.72 13.72 -3.77
C GLY A 293 11.34 12.89 -4.99
N THR A 294 11.89 11.71 -5.05
CA THR A 294 11.67 10.75 -6.16
C THR A 294 10.43 9.89 -5.98
N MET A 295 9.87 9.85 -4.75
CA MET A 295 8.74 9.01 -4.31
C MET A 295 9.03 7.50 -4.39
N THR A 296 10.28 7.10 -4.68
CA THR A 296 10.76 5.72 -4.71
C THR A 296 12.05 5.60 -3.93
N LEU A 297 12.40 4.38 -3.52
CA LEU A 297 13.72 4.08 -2.93
C LEU A 297 14.71 3.54 -3.97
N GLU A 298 14.27 3.29 -5.21
CA GLU A 298 15.17 2.86 -6.27
C GLU A 298 16.20 3.95 -6.61
N GLY A 299 17.48 3.62 -6.46
CA GLY A 299 18.57 4.57 -6.63
C GLY A 299 18.86 5.48 -5.43
N ALA A 300 18.22 5.23 -4.28
CA ALA A 300 18.51 5.96 -3.05
C ALA A 300 19.96 5.76 -2.61
N PRO A 301 20.63 6.83 -2.06
CA PRO A 301 21.98 6.72 -1.57
C PRO A 301 22.08 5.64 -0.49
N HIS A 302 23.20 4.94 -0.40
CA HIS A 302 23.51 3.90 0.59
C HIS A 302 22.65 2.63 0.54
N LEU A 303 21.49 2.63 -0.14
CA LEU A 303 20.59 1.51 -0.16
C LEU A 303 21.11 0.40 -1.09
N ASN A 304 21.28 -0.81 -0.53
CA ASN A 304 21.66 -1.99 -1.29
C ASN A 304 20.50 -2.47 -2.16
N GLU A 305 20.76 -2.83 -3.40
CA GLU A 305 19.75 -3.35 -4.33
C GLU A 305 19.07 -4.63 -3.82
N GLU A 306 19.78 -5.46 -3.06
CA GLU A 306 19.24 -6.68 -2.46
C GLU A 306 18.16 -6.42 -1.39
N HIS A 307 18.12 -5.21 -0.82
CA HIS A 307 17.11 -4.80 0.15
C HIS A 307 15.85 -4.17 -0.49
N LEU A 308 15.93 -3.77 -1.76
CA LEU A 308 14.79 -3.16 -2.47
C LEU A 308 13.50 -4.00 -2.43
N PRO A 309 13.55 -5.35 -2.53
CA PRO A 309 12.32 -6.17 -2.47
C PRO A 309 11.48 -5.98 -1.19
N VAL A 310 12.08 -5.54 -0.09
CA VAL A 310 11.36 -5.25 1.17
C VAL A 310 10.38 -4.08 0.99
N PHE A 311 10.68 -3.18 0.07
CA PHE A 311 9.95 -1.94 -0.18
C PHE A 311 9.09 -1.99 -1.45
N ASP A 312 8.96 -3.16 -2.09
CA ASP A 312 8.11 -3.31 -3.27
C ASP A 312 6.63 -3.11 -2.89
N CYS A 313 5.98 -2.21 -3.61
CA CYS A 313 4.57 -1.87 -3.44
C CYS A 313 3.68 -2.56 -4.49
N ALA A 314 2.37 -2.39 -4.37
CA ALA A 314 1.41 -2.93 -5.35
C ALA A 314 1.58 -2.31 -6.74
N ASN A 315 2.13 -1.08 -6.82
CA ASN A 315 2.38 -0.35 -8.07
C ASN A 315 3.79 0.27 -8.04
N PRO A 316 4.36 0.60 -9.21
CA PRO A 316 5.59 1.37 -9.26
C PRO A 316 5.46 2.71 -8.53
N CYS A 317 6.46 3.07 -7.74
CA CYS A 317 6.44 4.27 -6.92
C CYS A 317 7.09 5.47 -7.63
N GLY A 318 6.39 6.60 -7.70
CA GLY A 318 6.87 7.82 -8.32
C GLY A 318 7.07 7.70 -9.84
N LYS A 319 7.69 8.73 -10.44
CA LYS A 319 7.92 8.78 -11.91
C LYS A 319 9.10 7.88 -12.36
N LYS A 320 9.99 7.50 -11.45
CA LYS A 320 11.24 6.80 -11.76
C LYS A 320 11.23 5.34 -11.32
N GLY A 321 10.36 4.97 -10.37
CA GLY A 321 10.24 3.62 -9.87
C GLY A 321 9.76 2.66 -10.96
N LYS A 322 10.36 1.47 -10.98
CA LYS A 322 10.03 0.39 -11.93
C LYS A 322 9.60 -0.88 -11.22
N ARG A 323 9.98 -1.00 -9.94
CA ARG A 323 9.72 -2.18 -9.13
C ARG A 323 8.30 -2.14 -8.59
N TYR A 324 7.64 -3.27 -8.64
CA TYR A 324 6.32 -3.52 -8.04
C TYR A 324 6.12 -5.02 -7.84
N LEU A 325 5.16 -5.38 -7.01
CA LEU A 325 4.80 -6.76 -6.76
C LEU A 325 4.05 -7.36 -7.97
N SER A 326 4.48 -8.54 -8.40
CA SER A 326 3.83 -9.24 -9.50
C SER A 326 2.42 -9.70 -9.14
N VAL A 327 1.60 -9.97 -10.14
CA VAL A 327 0.26 -10.58 -9.97
C VAL A 327 0.32 -11.84 -9.14
N ASP A 328 1.32 -12.69 -9.39
CA ASP A 328 1.54 -13.96 -8.68
C ASP A 328 1.84 -13.73 -7.20
N SER A 329 2.59 -12.68 -6.85
CA SER A 329 2.89 -12.30 -5.45
C SER A 329 1.62 -12.09 -4.64
N HIS A 330 0.65 -11.35 -5.21
CA HIS A 330 -0.65 -11.10 -4.58
C HIS A 330 -1.42 -12.41 -4.34
N ILE A 331 -1.43 -13.30 -5.33
CA ILE A 331 -2.18 -14.56 -5.29
C ILE A 331 -1.52 -15.55 -4.30
N HIS A 332 -0.20 -15.67 -4.31
CA HIS A 332 0.52 -16.55 -3.38
C HIS A 332 0.35 -16.11 -1.92
N MET A 333 0.34 -14.81 -1.63
CA MET A 333 0.07 -14.31 -0.27
C MET A 333 -1.36 -14.67 0.17
N MET A 334 -2.36 -14.48 -0.70
CA MET A 334 -3.74 -14.90 -0.43
C MET A 334 -3.82 -16.41 -0.17
N ALA A 335 -3.15 -17.22 -0.98
CA ALA A 335 -3.17 -18.67 -0.88
C ALA A 335 -2.57 -19.16 0.46
N ALA A 336 -1.48 -18.53 0.91
CA ALA A 336 -0.87 -18.86 2.20
C ALA A 336 -1.82 -18.59 3.39
N ALA A 337 -2.65 -17.56 3.31
CA ALA A 337 -3.64 -17.24 4.33
C ALA A 337 -4.96 -18.02 4.18
N GLN A 338 -5.43 -18.26 2.94
CA GLN A 338 -6.75 -18.85 2.67
C GLN A 338 -6.94 -20.23 3.31
N SER A 339 -5.86 -21.01 3.41
CA SER A 339 -5.88 -22.33 4.05
C SER A 339 -6.35 -22.31 5.50
N PHE A 340 -6.35 -21.12 6.13
CA PHE A 340 -6.70 -20.94 7.54
C PHE A 340 -7.87 -19.96 7.73
N ILE A 341 -8.40 -19.35 6.68
CA ILE A 341 -9.56 -18.46 6.78
C ILE A 341 -10.85 -19.24 6.50
N SER A 342 -11.78 -19.23 7.44
CA SER A 342 -13.06 -19.94 7.32
C SER A 342 -14.02 -19.24 6.33
N GLY A 343 -13.96 -17.92 6.24
CA GLY A 343 -14.68 -17.12 5.27
C GLY A 343 -13.88 -16.86 4.00
N ALA A 344 -13.82 -15.62 3.57
CA ALA A 344 -13.08 -15.19 2.39
C ALA A 344 -12.07 -14.08 2.72
N ILE A 345 -11.17 -13.83 1.77
CA ILE A 345 -10.17 -12.78 1.82
C ILE A 345 -10.56 -11.73 0.79
N SER A 346 -10.70 -10.48 1.24
CA SER A 346 -10.83 -9.33 0.34
C SER A 346 -9.43 -8.76 0.09
N LYS A 347 -8.97 -8.93 -1.15
CA LYS A 347 -7.69 -8.43 -1.61
C LYS A 347 -7.74 -8.08 -3.07
N THR A 348 -7.17 -6.94 -3.40
CA THR A 348 -6.97 -6.52 -4.78
C THR A 348 -5.73 -7.20 -5.36
N ILE A 349 -5.87 -7.79 -6.54
CA ILE A 349 -4.77 -8.28 -7.36
C ILE A 349 -4.50 -7.20 -8.40
N ASN A 350 -3.50 -6.37 -8.15
CA ASN A 350 -3.13 -5.27 -9.01
C ASN A 350 -2.43 -5.81 -10.26
N MET A 351 -2.82 -5.28 -11.41
CA MET A 351 -2.25 -5.62 -12.71
C MET A 351 -1.82 -4.33 -13.43
N PRO A 352 -0.70 -4.32 -14.15
CA PRO A 352 -0.27 -3.16 -14.91
C PRO A 352 -1.25 -2.85 -16.06
N ASN A 353 -1.19 -1.62 -16.57
CA ASN A 353 -2.08 -1.14 -17.63
C ASN A 353 -1.97 -1.96 -18.93
N ASP A 354 -0.80 -2.49 -19.24
CA ASP A 354 -0.51 -3.30 -20.42
C ASP A 354 -0.84 -4.80 -20.26
N ALA A 355 -1.39 -5.20 -19.09
CA ALA A 355 -1.81 -6.59 -18.86
C ALA A 355 -2.85 -7.04 -19.90
N THR A 356 -2.64 -8.22 -20.44
CA THR A 356 -3.46 -8.82 -21.50
C THR A 356 -4.63 -9.63 -20.94
N ILE A 357 -5.53 -10.09 -21.81
CA ILE A 357 -6.61 -11.03 -21.46
C ILE A 357 -6.03 -12.34 -20.95
N GLU A 358 -4.96 -12.81 -21.59
CA GLU A 358 -4.22 -14.03 -21.22
C GLU A 358 -3.61 -13.92 -19.82
N ASP A 359 -3.12 -12.76 -19.41
CA ASP A 359 -2.60 -12.54 -18.06
C ASP A 359 -3.74 -12.56 -17.02
N CYS A 360 -4.90 -11.99 -17.34
CA CYS A 360 -6.09 -12.12 -16.50
C CYS A 360 -6.52 -13.59 -16.36
N GLN A 361 -6.50 -14.37 -17.46
CA GLN A 361 -6.84 -15.80 -17.43
C GLN A 361 -5.86 -16.56 -16.53
N LYS A 362 -4.56 -16.35 -16.67
CA LYS A 362 -3.53 -16.98 -15.82
C LYS A 362 -3.74 -16.66 -14.34
N ALA A 363 -4.10 -15.42 -14.00
CA ALA A 363 -4.37 -15.01 -12.63
C ALA A 363 -5.58 -15.76 -12.03
N TYR A 364 -6.65 -15.95 -12.79
CA TYR A 364 -7.80 -16.76 -12.36
C TYR A 364 -7.43 -18.25 -12.22
N GLU A 365 -6.71 -18.81 -13.18
CA GLU A 365 -6.27 -20.21 -13.17
C GLU A 365 -5.35 -20.49 -11.98
N LEU A 366 -4.39 -19.58 -11.71
CA LEU A 366 -3.49 -19.69 -10.56
C LEU A 366 -4.28 -19.61 -9.24
N SER A 367 -5.18 -18.64 -9.10
CA SER A 367 -6.01 -18.50 -7.91
C SER A 367 -6.85 -19.75 -7.64
N TRP A 368 -7.45 -20.32 -8.69
CA TRP A 368 -8.23 -21.55 -8.59
C TRP A 368 -7.36 -22.76 -8.21
N SER A 369 -6.20 -22.91 -8.86
CA SER A 369 -5.29 -24.04 -8.60
C SER A 369 -4.72 -24.04 -7.18
N LEU A 370 -4.61 -22.86 -6.57
CA LEU A 370 -4.16 -22.69 -5.18
C LEU A 370 -5.30 -22.69 -4.15
N GLY A 371 -6.53 -22.91 -4.58
CA GLY A 371 -7.70 -23.01 -3.69
C GLY A 371 -8.15 -21.68 -3.08
N VAL A 372 -7.84 -20.55 -3.72
CA VAL A 372 -8.29 -19.23 -3.29
C VAL A 372 -9.79 -19.05 -3.58
N LYS A 373 -10.57 -18.62 -2.59
CA LYS A 373 -12.04 -18.50 -2.71
C LYS A 373 -12.51 -17.31 -3.52
N ALA A 374 -11.78 -16.20 -3.48
CA ALA A 374 -12.16 -14.96 -4.15
C ALA A 374 -10.98 -14.43 -4.94
N ASN A 375 -11.26 -13.84 -6.10
CA ASN A 375 -10.27 -13.21 -6.97
C ASN A 375 -10.82 -11.86 -7.42
N ALA A 376 -10.14 -10.76 -7.08
CA ALA A 376 -10.51 -9.41 -7.45
C ALA A 376 -9.37 -8.76 -8.24
N LEU A 377 -9.41 -8.92 -9.56
CA LEU A 377 -8.43 -8.30 -10.46
C LEU A 377 -8.74 -6.80 -10.62
N TYR A 378 -7.71 -6.00 -10.56
CA TYR A 378 -7.75 -4.59 -10.87
C TYR A 378 -6.60 -4.22 -11.82
N ARG A 379 -6.93 -4.03 -13.11
CA ARG A 379 -5.96 -3.55 -14.11
C ARG A 379 -5.94 -2.03 -14.07
N ASP A 380 -4.74 -1.45 -13.94
CA ASP A 380 -4.55 -0.01 -13.94
C ASP A 380 -5.15 0.64 -15.19
N GLY A 381 -5.76 1.82 -15.06
CA GLY A 381 -6.46 2.51 -16.13
C GLY A 381 -7.74 1.83 -16.65
N SER A 382 -8.25 0.78 -15.99
CA SER A 382 -9.49 0.09 -16.42
C SER A 382 -10.77 0.86 -16.10
N LYS A 383 -10.70 1.90 -15.28
CA LYS A 383 -11.82 2.78 -14.90
C LYS A 383 -11.44 4.23 -15.17
N LEU A 384 -12.44 5.06 -15.49
CA LEU A 384 -12.27 6.50 -15.71
C LEU A 384 -11.88 7.25 -14.44
N SER A 385 -12.36 6.80 -13.27
CA SER A 385 -11.98 7.31 -11.96
C SER A 385 -11.36 6.19 -11.14
N GLN A 386 -10.17 6.42 -10.61
CA GLN A 386 -9.44 5.48 -9.76
C GLN A 386 -9.42 6.01 -8.33
N PRO A 387 -9.97 5.27 -7.34
CA PRO A 387 -10.03 5.71 -5.95
C PRO A 387 -8.66 5.79 -5.26
N LEU A 388 -7.63 5.12 -5.83
CA LEU A 388 -6.24 5.17 -5.39
C LEU A 388 -5.37 5.31 -6.61
N ALA A 389 -4.65 6.41 -6.73
CA ALA A 389 -3.65 6.64 -7.75
C ALA A 389 -2.26 6.72 -7.10
N ALA A 390 -1.26 6.15 -7.75
CA ALA A 390 0.15 6.31 -7.35
C ALA A 390 0.68 7.72 -7.67
N ALA A 391 -0.06 8.44 -8.51
CA ALA A 391 0.05 9.88 -8.73
C ALA A 391 -1.34 10.48 -8.51
N LEU A 392 -1.41 11.74 -8.07
CA LEU A 392 -2.67 12.46 -7.89
C LEU A 392 -3.36 12.62 -9.25
N VAL A 393 -4.39 11.78 -9.48
CA VAL A 393 -5.43 12.04 -10.49
C VAL A 393 -6.68 12.37 -9.66
N GLU A 394 -7.02 13.65 -9.58
CA GLU A 394 -8.30 14.06 -9.00
C GLU A 394 -9.42 13.70 -10.00
N ASP A 395 -10.58 13.29 -9.47
CA ASP A 395 -11.77 13.06 -10.26
C ASP A 395 -12.08 14.30 -11.11
N ASP A 396 -12.33 14.12 -12.38
CA ASP A 396 -12.57 15.21 -13.35
C ASP A 396 -13.71 16.16 -12.91
N GLU A 397 -14.66 15.70 -12.10
CA GLU A 397 -15.75 16.52 -11.55
C GLU A 397 -15.27 17.48 -10.47
N GLU A 398 -14.43 17.06 -9.53
CA GLU A 398 -13.87 17.90 -8.47
C GLU A 398 -12.86 18.91 -9.07
N ALA A 399 -12.09 18.47 -10.06
CA ALA A 399 -11.22 19.34 -10.83
C ALA A 399 -11.99 20.41 -11.62
N ALA A 400 -13.12 20.05 -12.24
CA ALA A 400 -13.98 21.00 -12.95
C ALA A 400 -14.63 22.01 -11.98
N GLU A 401 -15.13 21.57 -10.82
CA GLU A 401 -15.71 22.44 -9.80
C GLU A 401 -14.65 23.40 -9.22
N THR A 402 -13.43 22.91 -8.99
CA THR A 402 -12.30 23.75 -8.53
C THR A 402 -11.88 24.77 -9.56
N LEU A 403 -11.90 24.43 -10.87
CA LEU A 403 -11.63 25.37 -11.95
C LEU A 403 -12.71 26.45 -12.09
N GLU A 404 -13.96 26.17 -11.73
CA GLU A 404 -15.04 27.16 -11.78
C GLU A 404 -15.06 28.06 -10.51
N SER A 405 -14.96 27.48 -9.31
CA SER A 405 -15.22 28.17 -8.03
C SER A 405 -14.01 28.34 -7.10
N GLY A 406 -12.90 27.61 -7.34
CA GLY A 406 -11.73 27.61 -6.47
C GLY A 406 -10.92 28.90 -6.46
N THR A 407 -10.04 29.01 -5.47
CA THR A 407 -9.07 30.10 -5.36
C THR A 407 -8.03 30.05 -6.48
N PRO A 408 -7.30 31.13 -6.77
CA PRO A 408 -6.24 31.13 -7.78
C PRO A 408 -5.17 30.04 -7.58
N GLN A 409 -4.87 29.70 -6.31
CA GLN A 409 -3.91 28.65 -5.99
C GLN A 409 -4.45 27.24 -6.26
N GLU A 410 -5.72 27.00 -5.94
CA GLU A 410 -6.39 25.71 -6.23
C GLU A 410 -6.55 25.52 -7.74
N LYS A 411 -6.94 26.58 -8.48
CA LYS A 411 -7.01 26.57 -9.96
C LYS A 411 -5.65 26.29 -10.61
N ALA A 412 -4.59 26.88 -10.06
CA ALA A 412 -3.23 26.63 -10.55
C ALA A 412 -2.78 25.19 -10.30
N ALA A 413 -3.13 24.59 -9.15
CA ALA A 413 -2.82 23.21 -8.84
C ALA A 413 -3.51 22.24 -9.81
N VAL A 414 -4.82 22.42 -10.06
CA VAL A 414 -5.60 21.59 -11.00
C VAL A 414 -5.11 21.73 -12.45
N LEU A 415 -4.78 22.95 -12.89
CA LEU A 415 -4.20 23.17 -14.24
C LEU A 415 -2.83 22.54 -14.38
N ALA A 416 -2.04 22.54 -13.31
CA ALA A 416 -0.72 21.93 -13.26
C ALA A 416 -0.81 20.39 -13.41
N GLU A 417 -1.78 19.75 -12.79
CA GLU A 417 -2.04 18.31 -12.91
C GLU A 417 -2.42 17.92 -14.34
N LYS A 418 -3.32 18.66 -14.97
CA LYS A 418 -3.71 18.42 -16.38
C LYS A 418 -2.57 18.60 -17.41
N ILE A 419 -1.52 19.33 -17.07
CA ILE A 419 -0.34 19.51 -17.92
C ILE A 419 0.63 18.33 -17.78
N VAL A 420 0.67 17.69 -16.61
CA VAL A 420 1.53 16.51 -16.36
C VAL A 420 0.96 15.25 -17.02
N GLU A 421 -0.36 15.17 -17.21
CA GLU A 421 -1.02 14.06 -17.90
C GLU A 421 -0.87 14.05 -19.43
N LYS A 422 -0.36 15.11 -20.03
CA LYS A 422 -0.06 15.21 -21.49
C LYS A 422 1.47 15.18 -21.72
#